data_3c6aceef320826282c29540b5f6277b4
#
_entry.id   3c6aceef320826282c29540b5f6277b4
#
_cell.length_a   1.000
_cell.length_b   1.000
_cell.length_c   1.000
_cell.angle_alpha   90.00
_cell.angle_beta   90.00
_cell.angle_gamma   90.00
#
_symmetry.space_group_name_H-M   'P 1'
#
loop_
_entity.id
_entity.type
_entity.pdbx_description
1 polymer ?
#
loop_
_entity_poly.entity_id
_entity_poly.type
_entity_poly.pdbx_seq_one_letter_code
_entity_poly.pdbx_strand_id
1 'polypeptide(L)'
;MAAVLAIGLLAGCGDSDDGDGATPGVKPPKLSGDIALTAEKSGFDKSSVTAKPGTIKITVTNPTNSGSEHGVGITGGDYENVKGAPVKPGRSTSLTVAVKEGTYTIFDSYKDNREKGFESKLTVKK
;
A
#
# COMPACT_ATOMS: atom_id res chain seq x y z
N MET A 1 -28.15 0.46 30.63
CA MET A 1 -27.73 0.37 30.32
C MET A 1 -27.33 0.04 29.51
N ALA A 2 -27.51 0.03 29.31
CA ALA A 2 -26.99 -0.17 28.61
C ALA A 2 -26.76 -0.44 27.78
N ALA A 3 -26.93 -0.35 27.61
CA ALA A 3 -26.44 -0.57 26.83
C ALA A 3 -26.13 -0.75 26.17
N VAL A 4 -26.29 -0.55 26.18
CA VAL A 4 -25.61 -0.60 25.54
C VAL A 4 -25.34 -1.02 24.81
N LEU A 5 -25.70 -0.99 24.79
CA LEU A 5 -25.19 -1.24 24.09
C LEU A 5 -24.94 -1.58 23.30
N ALA A 6 -25.11 -1.47 23.43
CA ALA A 6 -24.66 -1.56 22.70
C ALA A 6 -24.40 -1.85 21.84
N ILE A 7 -24.68 -1.80 21.85
CA ILE A 7 -24.13 -1.89 21.16
C ILE A 7 -23.84 -2.25 20.32
N GLY A 8 -23.96 -2.20 20.40
CA GLY A 8 -23.47 -2.24 19.67
C GLY A 8 -23.38 -2.70 18.91
N LEU A 9 -23.64 -2.65 18.82
CA LEU A 9 -23.23 -2.81 18.10
C LEU A 9 -23.10 -3.25 17.41
N LEU A 10 -23.48 -3.22 17.37
CA LEU A 10 -23.06 -3.32 16.75
C LEU A 10 -22.79 -3.62 16.11
N ALA A 11 -23.18 -3.61 16.15
CA ALA A 11 -22.63 -3.62 15.60
C ALA A 11 -22.29 -3.86 14.98
N GLY A 12 -22.57 -4.03 14.90
CA GLY A 12 -21.96 -3.94 14.43
C GLY A 12 -21.77 -4.35 13.78
N CYS A 13 -22.13 -4.31 13.61
CA CYS A 13 -21.62 -4.48 13.12
C CYS A 13 -21.47 -4.78 12.23
N GLY A 14 -21.73 -4.93 11.89
CA GLY A 14 -21.31 -4.95 11.24
C GLY A 14 -21.23 -5.16 10.36
N ASP A 15 -21.39 -4.83 10.08
CA ASP A 15 -21.02 -4.74 9.38
C ASP A 15 -20.47 -4.99 8.60
N SER A 16 -20.46 -5.03 8.36
CA SER A 16 -19.81 -5.02 7.76
C SER A 16 -19.38 -4.84 6.84
N ASP A 17 -19.52 -4.58 6.51
CA ASP A 17 -19.10 -4.28 5.81
C ASP A 17 -18.41 -3.81 5.34
N ASP A 18 -18.81 -3.50 5.05
CA ASP A 18 -17.95 -2.89 4.71
C ASP A 18 -16.90 -3.06 5.16
N GLY A 19 -17.01 -3.69 5.09
CA GLY A 19 -15.96 -3.87 5.78
C GLY A 19 -15.12 -3.09 6.22
N ASP A 20 -15.29 -2.65 6.37
CA ASP A 20 -14.27 -1.95 6.71
C ASP A 20 -14.14 -1.76 8.13
N GLY A 21 -14.09 -2.44 8.87
CA GLY A 21 -13.72 -2.25 10.23
C GLY A 21 -13.58 -0.84 10.74
N ALA A 22 -14.13 0.09 10.07
CA ALA A 22 -13.93 1.47 10.43
C ALA A 22 -14.65 1.83 11.71
N THR A 23 -14.05 2.68 12.51
CA THR A 23 -14.69 3.23 13.69
C THR A 23 -15.86 4.11 13.27
N PRO A 24 -17.04 3.97 13.92
CA PRO A 24 -18.16 4.85 13.57
C PRO A 24 -17.75 6.33 13.68
N GLY A 25 -18.10 7.10 12.67
CA GLY A 25 -17.79 8.51 12.64
C GLY A 25 -16.42 8.86 12.12
N VAL A 26 -15.57 7.85 11.86
CA VAL A 26 -14.23 8.09 11.32
C VAL A 26 -14.21 7.61 9.88
N LYS A 27 -13.95 8.50 8.96
CA LYS A 27 -13.87 8.16 7.55
C LYS A 27 -12.45 7.77 7.18
N PRO A 28 -12.26 6.79 6.28
CA PRO A 28 -10.92 6.50 5.77
C PRO A 28 -10.35 7.74 5.08
N PRO A 29 -9.03 7.89 5.03
CA PRO A 29 -8.43 9.00 4.30
C PRO A 29 -8.84 8.95 2.84
N LYS A 30 -9.12 10.12 2.28
CA LYS A 30 -9.42 10.19 0.85
C LYS A 30 -8.12 10.06 0.08
N LEU A 31 -8.06 9.09 -0.81
CA LEU A 31 -6.86 8.85 -1.61
C LEU A 31 -6.87 9.74 -2.82
N SER A 32 -5.71 10.32 -3.14
CA SER A 32 -5.52 11.07 -4.37
C SER A 32 -4.99 10.18 -5.49
N GLY A 33 -4.59 8.96 -5.16
CA GLY A 33 -4.13 8.02 -6.15
C GLY A 33 -3.97 6.63 -5.57
N ASP A 34 -3.95 5.65 -6.48
CA ASP A 34 -3.81 4.25 -6.13
C ASP A 34 -2.87 3.64 -7.15
N ILE A 35 -1.75 3.11 -6.69
CA ILE A 35 -0.72 2.55 -7.55
C ILE A 35 -0.66 1.06 -7.30
N ALA A 36 -0.82 0.27 -8.35
CA ALA A 36 -0.77 -1.18 -8.26
C ALA A 36 0.43 -1.70 -9.05
N LEU A 37 1.28 -2.47 -8.37
CA LEU A 37 2.45 -3.09 -8.98
C LEU A 37 2.37 -4.59 -8.74
N THR A 38 2.88 -5.36 -9.71
CA THR A 38 2.98 -6.80 -9.58
C THR A 38 4.45 -7.18 -9.61
N ALA A 39 4.87 -8.00 -8.66
CA ALA A 39 6.26 -8.47 -8.61
C ALA A 39 6.41 -9.60 -9.62
N GLU A 40 7.26 -9.38 -10.62
CA GLU A 40 7.54 -10.38 -11.65
C GLU A 40 8.92 -10.96 -11.43
N LYS A 41 9.42 -11.75 -12.37
CA LYS A 41 10.67 -12.48 -12.15
C LYS A 41 11.87 -11.59 -11.90
N SER A 42 11.95 -10.46 -12.58
CA SER A 42 13.13 -9.60 -12.51
C SER A 42 12.83 -8.18 -12.08
N GLY A 43 11.64 -7.91 -11.63
CA GLY A 43 11.25 -6.55 -11.21
C GLY A 43 9.76 -6.40 -11.15
N PHE A 44 9.32 -5.18 -10.94
CA PHE A 44 7.89 -4.88 -10.99
C PHE A 44 7.43 -4.79 -12.44
N ASP A 45 6.14 -5.03 -12.66
CA ASP A 45 5.55 -4.97 -14.00
C ASP A 45 5.59 -3.56 -14.60
N LYS A 46 5.78 -2.54 -13.77
CA LYS A 46 5.92 -1.16 -14.23
C LYS A 46 7.21 -0.57 -13.68
N SER A 47 8.02 0.00 -14.56
CA SER A 47 9.28 0.62 -14.16
C SER A 47 9.09 2.08 -13.74
N SER A 48 7.96 2.69 -14.11
CA SER A 48 7.64 4.04 -13.69
C SER A 48 6.15 4.22 -13.59
N VAL A 49 5.74 5.06 -12.67
CA VAL A 49 4.32 5.36 -12.42
C VAL A 49 4.22 6.84 -12.07
N THR A 50 3.01 7.38 -12.19
CA THR A 50 2.73 8.77 -11.85
C THR A 50 1.58 8.85 -10.88
N ALA A 51 1.55 9.93 -10.11
CA ALA A 51 0.46 10.20 -9.20
C ALA A 51 0.31 11.70 -9.00
N LYS A 52 -0.82 12.10 -8.42
CA LYS A 52 -1.01 13.48 -8.00
C LYS A 52 -0.62 13.63 -6.53
N PRO A 53 -0.25 14.85 -6.11
CA PRO A 53 0.06 15.06 -4.69
C PRO A 53 -1.13 14.72 -3.80
N GLY A 54 -0.84 14.24 -2.63
CA GLY A 54 -1.85 13.89 -1.64
C GLY A 54 -1.55 12.53 -1.04
N THR A 55 -2.56 11.89 -0.49
CA THR A 55 -2.42 10.58 0.10
C THR A 55 -2.61 9.52 -0.98
N ILE A 56 -1.59 8.69 -1.18
CA ILE A 56 -1.66 7.62 -2.18
C ILE A 56 -1.50 6.27 -1.50
N LYS A 57 -2.08 5.25 -2.15
CA LYS A 57 -1.92 3.87 -1.71
C LYS A 57 -1.13 3.12 -2.77
N ILE A 58 -0.07 2.45 -2.33
CA ILE A 58 0.79 1.66 -3.21
C ILE A 58 0.58 0.20 -2.83
N THR A 59 0.15 -0.61 -3.80
CA THR A 59 -0.11 -2.03 -3.57
C THR A 59 0.84 -2.85 -4.42
N VAL A 60 1.51 -3.81 -3.78
CA VAL A 60 2.36 -4.77 -4.49
C VAL A 60 1.72 -6.14 -4.36
N THR A 61 1.45 -6.77 -5.49
CA THR A 61 0.91 -8.11 -5.55
C THR A 61 2.03 -9.10 -5.77
N ASN A 62 2.07 -10.14 -4.95
CA ASN A 62 3.04 -11.21 -5.07
C ASN A 62 2.34 -12.40 -5.71
N PRO A 63 2.61 -12.71 -7.00
CA PRO A 63 1.90 -13.79 -7.69
C PRO A 63 2.17 -15.15 -7.04
N THR A 64 1.23 -16.07 -7.23
CA THR A 64 1.33 -17.40 -6.64
C THR A 64 2.56 -18.17 -7.12
N ASN A 65 3.05 -17.83 -8.30
CA ASN A 65 4.21 -18.55 -8.88
C ASN A 65 5.52 -17.79 -8.73
N SER A 66 5.59 -16.80 -7.85
CA SER A 66 6.80 -16.00 -7.71
C SER A 66 7.96 -16.76 -7.04
N GLY A 67 7.62 -17.68 -6.14
CA GLY A 67 8.64 -18.46 -5.44
C GLY A 67 9.39 -17.70 -4.35
N SER A 68 9.00 -16.49 -4.04
CA SER A 68 9.71 -15.65 -3.08
C SER A 68 8.74 -14.68 -2.41
N GLU A 69 9.13 -14.15 -1.27
CA GLU A 69 8.37 -13.07 -0.66
C GLU A 69 8.70 -11.75 -1.35
N HIS A 70 7.76 -10.84 -1.33
CA HIS A 70 7.94 -9.50 -1.88
C HIS A 70 7.26 -8.51 -0.95
N GLY A 71 7.78 -7.29 -0.94
CA GLY A 71 7.25 -6.24 -0.08
C GLY A 71 7.10 -4.93 -0.83
N VAL A 72 6.85 -3.88 -0.08
CA VAL A 72 6.70 -2.55 -0.66
C VAL A 72 7.40 -1.54 0.24
N GLY A 73 8.05 -0.58 -0.37
CA GLY A 73 8.66 0.54 0.34
C GLY A 73 8.73 1.75 -0.56
N ILE A 74 9.03 2.89 0.03
CA ILE A 74 9.18 4.12 -0.73
C ILE A 74 10.33 4.93 -0.12
N THR A 75 11.09 5.58 -0.98
CA THR A 75 12.13 6.50 -0.58
C THR A 75 12.08 7.71 -1.50
N GLY A 76 12.52 8.86 -1.00
CA GLY A 76 12.49 10.11 -1.74
C GLY A 76 11.73 11.17 -0.98
N GLY A 77 11.86 12.44 -1.40
CA GLY A 77 11.24 13.53 -0.68
C GLY A 77 11.64 13.53 0.79
N ASP A 78 10.63 13.50 1.66
CA ASP A 78 10.87 13.47 3.11
C ASP A 78 10.99 12.05 3.65
N TYR A 79 10.95 11.03 2.79
CA TYR A 79 10.95 9.64 3.23
C TYR A 79 12.31 8.99 3.06
N GLU A 80 12.77 8.30 4.12
CA GLU A 80 13.99 7.52 4.05
C GLU A 80 13.62 6.07 4.27
N ASN A 81 13.40 5.35 3.19
CA ASN A 81 13.15 3.90 3.25
C ASN A 81 11.97 3.51 4.15
N VAL A 82 10.81 4.12 3.94
CA VAL A 82 9.59 3.70 4.62
C VAL A 82 9.15 2.38 4.01
N LYS A 83 8.92 1.37 4.86
CA LYS A 83 8.70 0.00 4.40
C LYS A 83 7.40 -0.57 4.96
N GLY A 84 6.70 -1.32 4.10
CA GLY A 84 5.62 -2.18 4.53
C GLY A 84 6.10 -3.61 4.75
N ALA A 85 5.25 -4.46 5.27
CA ALA A 85 5.61 -5.84 5.57
C ALA A 85 5.63 -6.67 4.29
N PRO A 86 6.62 -7.57 4.12
CA PRO A 86 6.64 -8.49 2.99
C PRO A 86 5.51 -9.52 3.11
N VAL A 87 5.09 -10.06 1.97
CA VAL A 87 4.05 -11.07 1.92
C VAL A 87 4.48 -12.25 1.07
N LYS A 88 3.91 -13.40 1.37
CA LYS A 88 4.18 -14.65 0.66
C LYS A 88 3.48 -14.67 -0.70
N PRO A 89 3.90 -15.59 -1.59
CA PRO A 89 3.23 -15.73 -2.89
C PRO A 89 1.73 -15.88 -2.75
N GLY A 90 1.00 -15.25 -3.65
CA GLY A 90 -0.45 -15.25 -3.66
C GLY A 90 -1.09 -14.16 -2.82
N ARG A 91 -0.29 -13.30 -2.18
CA ARG A 91 -0.80 -12.24 -1.33
C ARG A 91 -0.36 -10.87 -1.82
N SER A 92 -1.01 -9.84 -1.30
CA SER A 92 -0.67 -8.46 -1.62
C SER A 92 -0.37 -7.69 -0.34
N THR A 93 0.48 -6.69 -0.48
CA THR A 93 0.79 -5.77 0.60
C THR A 93 0.63 -4.36 0.09
N SER A 94 0.32 -3.43 0.98
CA SER A 94 0.14 -2.05 0.57
C SER A 94 0.76 -1.09 1.57
N LEU A 95 1.03 0.11 1.08
CA LEU A 95 1.61 1.19 1.86
C LEU A 95 0.86 2.46 1.50
N THR A 96 0.36 3.18 2.50
CA THR A 96 -0.36 4.43 2.28
C THR A 96 0.52 5.57 2.79
N VAL A 97 0.82 6.52 1.93
CA VAL A 97 1.72 7.63 2.26
C VAL A 97 1.21 8.92 1.66
N ALA A 98 1.57 10.04 2.31
CA ALA A 98 1.31 11.36 1.76
C ALA A 98 2.52 11.79 0.93
N VAL A 99 2.30 12.23 -0.29
CA VAL A 99 3.37 12.62 -1.19
C VAL A 99 3.14 14.03 -1.71
N LYS A 100 4.24 14.73 -1.92
CA LYS A 100 4.26 16.05 -2.52
C LYS A 100 4.81 15.93 -3.93
N GLU A 101 4.72 17.00 -4.70
CA GLU A 101 5.35 17.01 -6.02
C GLU A 101 6.82 16.66 -5.90
N GLY A 102 7.30 15.81 -6.79
CA GLY A 102 8.68 15.37 -6.80
C GLY A 102 8.81 13.95 -7.31
N THR A 103 9.99 13.41 -7.16
CA THR A 103 10.32 12.06 -7.61
C THR A 103 10.63 11.18 -6.41
N TYR A 104 10.08 9.98 -6.43
CA TYR A 104 10.27 8.98 -5.38
C TYR A 104 10.64 7.66 -6.05
N THR A 105 11.17 6.73 -5.25
CA THR A 105 11.40 5.37 -5.70
C THR A 105 10.56 4.42 -4.85
N ILE A 106 9.74 3.61 -5.53
CA ILE A 106 9.02 2.51 -4.89
C ILE A 106 9.89 1.29 -5.06
N PHE A 107 10.09 0.53 -4.01
CA PHE A 107 10.98 -0.63 -4.06
C PHE A 107 10.39 -1.80 -3.29
N ASP A 108 10.97 -2.97 -3.52
CA ASP A 108 10.61 -4.17 -2.77
C ASP A 108 11.40 -4.19 -1.49
N SER A 109 10.71 -4.21 -0.37
CA SER A 109 11.34 -4.12 0.94
C SER A 109 11.91 -5.45 1.44
N TYR A 110 11.73 -6.55 0.68
CA TYR A 110 12.18 -7.86 1.14
C TYR A 110 13.63 -8.11 0.75
N LYS A 111 14.48 -8.28 1.77
CA LYS A 111 15.90 -8.60 1.61
C LYS A 111 16.57 -7.68 0.59
N ASP A 112 17.27 -8.26 -0.39
CA ASP A 112 18.00 -7.51 -1.41
C ASP A 112 17.25 -7.41 -2.74
N ASN A 113 15.94 -7.61 -2.73
CA ASN A 113 15.17 -7.56 -3.97
C ASN A 113 15.29 -6.20 -4.67
N ARG A 114 15.41 -5.13 -3.89
CA ARG A 114 15.61 -3.82 -4.50
C ARG A 114 16.84 -3.80 -5.41
N GLU A 115 17.93 -4.43 -4.97
CA GLU A 115 19.16 -4.47 -5.74
C GLU A 115 19.05 -5.39 -6.95
N LYS A 116 18.07 -6.27 -6.94
CA LYS A 116 17.82 -7.17 -8.06
C LYS A 116 16.94 -6.55 -9.13
N GLY A 117 16.51 -5.30 -8.95
CA GLY A 117 15.72 -4.59 -9.94
C GLY A 117 14.27 -4.34 -9.55
N PHE A 118 13.88 -4.68 -8.34
CA PHE A 118 12.50 -4.46 -7.89
C PHE A 118 12.34 -3.02 -7.43
N GLU A 119 12.34 -2.12 -8.40
CA GLU A 119 12.14 -0.69 -8.18
C GLU A 119 11.23 -0.12 -9.25
N SER A 120 10.50 0.92 -8.88
CA SER A 120 9.67 1.67 -9.82
C SER A 120 9.81 3.15 -9.48
N LYS A 121 10.01 3.95 -10.51
CA LYS A 121 10.13 5.40 -10.31
C LYS A 121 8.73 6.00 -10.22
N LEU A 122 8.48 6.75 -9.14
CA LEU A 122 7.21 7.44 -8.96
C LEU A 122 7.43 8.93 -9.20
N THR A 123 6.71 9.50 -10.15
CA THR A 123 6.71 10.93 -10.39
C THR A 123 5.38 11.50 -9.90
N VAL A 124 5.45 12.44 -8.98
CA VAL A 124 4.27 13.09 -8.40
C VAL A 124 4.19 14.50 -8.95
N LYS A 125 3.12 14.81 -9.66
CA LYS A 125 2.91 16.13 -10.22
C LYS A 125 1.42 16.44 -10.33
N LYS A 126 1.10 17.73 -10.27
CA LYS A 126 -0.29 18.18 -10.38
C LYS A 126 -0.88 17.92 -11.75
#